data_b9da174d2caab4077a50418232a9dc71
#
_entry.id   b9da174d2caab4077a50418232a9dc71
#
_cell.length_a   1.000
_cell.length_b   1.000
_cell.length_c   1.000
_cell.angle_alpha   90.00
_cell.angle_beta   90.00
_cell.angle_gamma   90.00
#
_symmetry.space_group_name_H-M   'P 1'
#
loop_
_entity.id
_entity.type
_entity.pdbx_description
1 polymer ?
#
loop_
_entity_poly.entity_id
_entity_poly.type
_entity_poly.pdbx_seq_one_letter_code
_entity_poly.pdbx_strand_id
1 'polypeptide(L)'
;MKEAAGPVRGPTISDLSVEEIMTKNVITVETEEPVFTMVKKMINKNVECLPVTKAGKLKGLITFRDVIRKVVYEGKDPKKMKAKDVMTKSVVTCYNDATVLDVVKLMKNKRLRRIPVIDRNRNLVGLVTNFDLAIIGWDVD
;
A
#
# COMPACT_ATOMS: atom_id res chain seq x y z
N MET A 1 29.61 -42.74 -11.77
CA MET A 1 28.32 -42.08 -12.06
C MET A 1 28.43 -40.62 -11.59
N LYS A 2 28.08 -39.68 -12.43
CA LYS A 2 28.12 -38.27 -12.04
C LYS A 2 26.87 -37.92 -11.24
N GLU A 3 27.06 -37.10 -10.24
CA GLU A 3 25.95 -36.56 -9.49
C GLU A 3 25.10 -35.63 -10.37
N ALA A 4 23.79 -35.76 -10.26
CA ALA A 4 22.89 -34.80 -10.87
C ALA A 4 22.78 -33.56 -9.98
N ALA A 5 23.07 -32.38 -10.54
CA ALA A 5 22.87 -31.13 -9.81
C ALA A 5 21.39 -30.89 -9.60
N GLY A 6 21.00 -30.67 -8.37
CA GLY A 6 19.66 -30.20 -8.04
C GLY A 6 19.58 -28.69 -8.00
N PRO A 7 18.38 -28.14 -7.73
CA PRO A 7 18.22 -26.70 -7.61
C PRO A 7 19.10 -26.16 -6.45
N VAL A 8 19.75 -25.04 -6.70
CA VAL A 8 20.49 -24.34 -5.67
C VAL A 8 19.49 -23.77 -4.67
N ARG A 9 19.67 -24.12 -3.40
CA ARG A 9 18.85 -23.58 -2.33
C ARG A 9 19.52 -22.32 -1.77
N GLY A 10 19.05 -21.19 -2.23
CA GLY A 10 19.36 -19.91 -1.63
C GLY A 10 18.23 -19.46 -0.71
N PRO A 11 18.25 -18.21 -0.23
CA PRO A 11 17.12 -17.62 0.46
C PRO A 11 15.86 -17.76 -0.39
N THR A 12 14.78 -18.24 0.23
CA THR A 12 13.50 -18.34 -0.47
C THR A 12 12.85 -16.96 -0.58
N ILE A 13 11.89 -16.81 -1.49
CA ILE A 13 11.14 -15.55 -1.64
C ILE A 13 10.53 -15.11 -0.31
N SER A 14 10.09 -16.07 0.51
CA SER A 14 9.50 -15.80 1.82
C SER A 14 10.46 -15.13 2.80
N ASP A 15 11.76 -15.29 2.62
CA ASP A 15 12.80 -14.72 3.50
C ASP A 15 13.22 -13.31 3.10
N LEU A 16 12.77 -12.82 1.94
CA LEU A 16 13.02 -11.45 1.54
C LEU A 16 12.31 -10.50 2.50
N SER A 17 12.93 -9.35 2.78
CA SER A 17 12.24 -8.28 3.50
C SER A 17 11.28 -7.56 2.55
N VAL A 18 10.22 -7.00 3.10
CA VAL A 18 9.25 -6.23 2.31
C VAL A 18 9.92 -5.04 1.65
N GLU A 19 10.96 -4.49 2.27
CA GLU A 19 11.73 -3.36 1.73
C GLU A 19 12.36 -3.66 0.38
N GLU A 20 12.69 -4.92 0.12
CA GLU A 20 13.32 -5.35 -1.14
C GLU A 20 12.32 -5.42 -2.29
N ILE A 21 11.02 -5.52 -2.01
CA ILE A 21 9.98 -5.72 -3.03
C ILE A 21 8.95 -4.59 -3.11
N MET A 22 8.85 -3.76 -2.08
CA MET A 22 7.84 -2.69 -2.03
C MET A 22 8.09 -1.61 -3.08
N THR A 23 7.03 -0.90 -3.42
CA THR A 23 7.12 0.34 -4.18
C THR A 23 7.63 1.43 -3.25
N LYS A 24 8.75 2.09 -3.60
CA LYS A 24 9.41 3.08 -2.73
C LYS A 24 8.95 4.50 -2.97
N ASN A 25 8.79 4.90 -4.23
CA ASN A 25 8.35 6.25 -4.57
C ASN A 25 6.82 6.31 -4.59
N VAL A 26 6.24 6.21 -3.39
CA VAL A 26 4.79 6.16 -3.24
C VAL A 26 4.19 7.52 -3.50
N ILE A 27 3.16 7.55 -4.34
CA ILE A 27 2.36 8.76 -4.55
C ILE A 27 1.44 8.91 -3.34
N THR A 28 1.55 10.03 -2.66
CA THR A 28 0.83 10.32 -1.43
C THR A 28 -0.01 11.58 -1.56
N VAL A 29 -0.85 11.80 -0.59
CA VAL A 29 -1.64 13.02 -0.44
C VAL A 29 -1.50 13.52 1.00
N GLU A 30 -1.46 14.82 1.17
CA GLU A 30 -1.45 15.43 2.51
C GLU A 30 -2.86 15.51 3.08
N THR A 31 -2.97 15.49 4.42
CA THR A 31 -4.28 15.51 5.11
C THR A 31 -5.16 16.68 4.70
N GLU A 32 -4.57 17.83 4.42
CA GLU A 32 -5.29 19.07 4.12
C GLU A 32 -5.52 19.28 2.61
N GLU A 33 -5.04 18.39 1.76
CA GLU A 33 -5.19 18.51 0.32
C GLU A 33 -6.68 18.36 -0.07
N PRO A 34 -7.21 19.25 -0.95
CA PRO A 34 -8.59 19.10 -1.40
C PRO A 34 -8.82 17.77 -2.12
N VAL A 35 -9.97 17.16 -1.88
CA VAL A 35 -10.33 15.87 -2.52
C VAL A 35 -10.31 15.97 -4.03
N PHE A 36 -10.76 17.10 -4.60
CA PHE A 36 -10.73 17.30 -6.05
C PHE A 36 -9.30 17.19 -6.61
N THR A 37 -8.33 17.83 -5.96
CA THR A 37 -6.92 17.76 -6.34
C THR A 37 -6.38 16.34 -6.21
N MET A 38 -6.76 15.65 -5.14
CA MET A 38 -6.40 14.24 -4.90
C MET A 38 -6.95 13.34 -6.02
N VAL A 39 -8.20 13.53 -6.41
CA VAL A 39 -8.82 12.74 -7.50
C VAL A 39 -8.08 12.98 -8.83
N LYS A 40 -7.69 14.22 -9.12
CA LYS A 40 -6.86 14.53 -10.30
C LYS A 40 -5.54 13.76 -10.25
N LYS A 41 -4.91 13.69 -9.08
CA LYS A 41 -3.66 12.94 -8.89
C LYS A 41 -3.88 11.45 -9.15
N MET A 42 -4.97 10.87 -8.65
CA MET A 42 -5.30 9.46 -8.88
C MET A 42 -5.46 9.17 -10.38
N ILE A 43 -6.15 10.05 -11.10
CA ILE A 43 -6.36 9.89 -12.53
C ILE A 43 -5.06 10.06 -13.31
N ASN A 44 -4.32 11.13 -13.07
CA ASN A 44 -3.11 11.46 -13.81
C ASN A 44 -1.97 10.47 -13.58
N LYS A 45 -1.87 9.92 -12.37
CA LYS A 45 -0.85 8.94 -12.01
C LYS A 45 -1.32 7.50 -12.13
N ASN A 46 -2.59 7.29 -12.50
CA ASN A 46 -3.20 5.98 -12.68
C ASN A 46 -3.01 5.10 -11.44
N VAL A 47 -3.33 5.63 -10.28
CA VAL A 47 -3.26 4.92 -9.00
C VAL A 47 -4.64 4.82 -8.36
N GLU A 48 -4.92 3.66 -7.76
CA GLU A 48 -6.22 3.36 -7.14
C GLU A 48 -6.24 3.65 -5.65
N CYS A 49 -5.08 3.94 -5.08
CA CYS A 49 -4.90 4.07 -3.65
C CYS A 49 -3.85 5.14 -3.38
N LEU A 50 -4.13 5.99 -2.40
CA LEU A 50 -3.19 7.02 -1.95
C LEU A 50 -3.05 6.94 -0.42
N PRO A 51 -1.84 6.67 0.08
CA PRO A 51 -1.57 6.91 1.49
C PRO A 51 -1.68 8.40 1.79
N VAL A 52 -2.28 8.71 2.93
CA VAL A 52 -2.43 10.07 3.43
C VAL A 52 -1.38 10.30 4.51
N THR A 53 -0.59 11.34 4.33
CA THR A 53 0.50 11.67 5.25
C THR A 53 0.37 13.07 5.80
N LYS A 54 1.05 13.30 6.92
CA LYS A 54 1.28 14.63 7.49
C LYS A 54 2.68 14.65 8.05
N ALA A 55 3.52 15.55 7.55
CA ALA A 55 4.93 15.61 7.91
C ALA A 55 5.64 14.25 7.74
N GLY A 56 5.35 13.55 6.66
CA GLY A 56 5.92 12.24 6.34
C GLY A 56 5.31 11.06 7.09
N LYS A 57 4.46 11.32 8.08
CA LYS A 57 3.84 10.25 8.89
C LYS A 57 2.53 9.80 8.30
N LEU A 58 2.32 8.48 8.28
CA LEU A 58 1.08 7.90 7.77
C LEU A 58 -0.09 8.23 8.70
N LYS A 59 -1.15 8.80 8.12
CA LYS A 59 -2.38 9.17 8.83
C LYS A 59 -3.59 8.35 8.40
N GLY A 60 -3.60 7.87 7.17
CA GLY A 60 -4.72 7.12 6.64
C GLY A 60 -4.45 6.62 5.25
N LEU A 61 -5.47 6.04 4.64
CA LEU A 61 -5.42 5.51 3.29
C LEU A 61 -6.72 5.87 2.57
N ILE A 62 -6.61 6.27 1.31
CA ILE A 62 -7.77 6.55 0.46
C ILE A 62 -7.72 5.65 -0.76
N THR A 63 -8.85 4.97 -1.03
CA THR A 63 -9.04 4.16 -2.24
C THR A 63 -10.14 4.76 -3.09
N PHE A 64 -10.30 4.28 -4.32
CA PHE A 64 -11.44 4.63 -5.18
C PHE A 64 -12.77 4.37 -4.46
N ARG A 65 -12.85 3.30 -3.69
CA ARG A 65 -14.07 2.96 -2.95
C ARG A 65 -14.44 4.05 -1.93
N ASP A 66 -13.43 4.59 -1.25
CA ASP A 66 -13.67 5.70 -0.30
C ASP A 66 -14.25 6.92 -1.02
N VAL A 67 -13.71 7.26 -2.18
CA VAL A 67 -14.21 8.39 -2.98
C VAL A 67 -15.65 8.15 -3.44
N ILE A 68 -15.93 6.95 -3.96
CA ILE A 68 -17.28 6.59 -4.40
C ILE A 68 -18.28 6.66 -3.25
N ARG A 69 -17.95 6.09 -2.11
CA ARG A 69 -18.86 6.02 -0.96
C ARG A 69 -19.05 7.35 -0.25
N LYS A 70 -17.95 8.06 0.01
CA LYS A 70 -17.96 9.21 0.91
C LYS A 70 -18.13 10.54 0.19
N VAL A 71 -17.91 10.57 -1.10
CA VAL A 71 -18.05 11.78 -1.92
C VAL A 71 -19.22 11.64 -2.87
N VAL A 72 -19.15 10.71 -3.81
CA VAL A 72 -20.15 10.56 -4.88
C VAL A 72 -21.49 10.11 -4.31
N TYR A 73 -21.52 9.03 -3.56
CA TYR A 73 -22.76 8.47 -3.01
C TYR A 73 -23.43 9.43 -2.02
N GLU A 74 -22.67 10.13 -1.21
CA GLU A 74 -23.19 11.07 -0.23
C GLU A 74 -23.51 12.45 -0.84
N GLY A 75 -23.24 12.65 -2.13
CA GLY A 75 -23.52 13.91 -2.80
C GLY A 75 -22.71 15.09 -2.29
N LYS A 76 -21.49 14.83 -1.82
CA LYS A 76 -20.60 15.85 -1.31
C LYS A 76 -19.83 16.53 -2.44
N ASP A 77 -19.42 17.78 -2.20
CA ASP A 77 -18.60 18.53 -3.16
C ASP A 77 -17.11 18.24 -2.91
N PRO A 78 -16.41 17.58 -3.85
CA PRO A 78 -15.01 17.25 -3.68
C PRO A 78 -14.10 18.48 -3.55
N LYS A 79 -14.54 19.65 -4.00
CA LYS A 79 -13.79 20.90 -3.88
C LYS A 79 -13.83 21.48 -2.46
N LYS A 80 -14.80 21.05 -1.66
CA LYS A 80 -14.99 21.54 -0.29
C LYS A 80 -14.53 20.55 0.76
N MET A 81 -14.09 19.37 0.34
CA MET A 81 -13.60 18.32 1.24
C MET A 81 -12.10 18.23 1.19
N LYS A 82 -11.51 17.76 2.29
CA LYS A 82 -10.07 17.49 2.40
C LYS A 82 -9.83 15.99 2.46
N ALA A 83 -8.62 15.55 2.12
CA ALA A 83 -8.24 14.15 2.16
C ALA A 83 -8.57 13.51 3.51
N LYS A 84 -8.32 14.21 4.61
CA LYS A 84 -8.62 13.71 5.96
C LYS A 84 -10.10 13.39 6.19
N ASP A 85 -11.01 14.01 5.43
CA ASP A 85 -12.44 13.78 5.56
C ASP A 85 -12.88 12.48 4.89
N VAL A 86 -12.07 11.95 3.98
CA VAL A 86 -12.38 10.77 3.16
C VAL A 86 -11.56 9.55 3.58
N MET A 87 -10.38 9.76 4.12
CA MET A 87 -9.45 8.67 4.44
C MET A 87 -10.01 7.68 5.46
N THR A 88 -9.59 6.43 5.32
CA THR A 88 -9.74 5.41 6.35
C THR A 88 -8.56 5.55 7.31
N LYS A 89 -8.84 5.72 8.60
CA LYS A 89 -7.82 5.96 9.63
C LYS A 89 -7.20 4.69 10.18
N SER A 90 -8.00 3.64 10.33
CA SER A 90 -7.54 2.35 10.86
C SER A 90 -6.90 1.54 9.74
N VAL A 91 -5.65 1.87 9.42
CA VAL A 91 -4.92 1.25 8.32
C VAL A 91 -4.04 0.13 8.85
N VAL A 92 -4.17 -1.05 8.26
CA VAL A 92 -3.24 -2.16 8.51
C VAL A 92 -1.92 -1.82 7.83
N THR A 93 -0.84 -1.86 8.59
CA THR A 93 0.51 -1.53 8.13
C THR A 93 1.46 -2.67 8.43
N CYS A 94 2.64 -2.64 7.83
CA CYS A 94 3.76 -3.47 8.23
C CYS A 94 5.01 -2.60 8.37
N TYR A 95 5.96 -3.09 9.16
CA TYR A 95 7.26 -2.44 9.28
C TYR A 95 8.15 -2.82 8.10
N ASN A 96 9.09 -1.96 7.77
CA ASN A 96 9.99 -2.17 6.63
C ASN A 96 10.91 -3.40 6.77
N ASP A 97 11.09 -3.91 7.98
CA ASP A 97 11.85 -5.14 8.23
C ASP A 97 10.98 -6.41 8.27
N ALA A 98 9.67 -6.29 8.03
CA ALA A 98 8.80 -7.46 7.88
C ALA A 98 9.24 -8.30 6.68
N THR A 99 9.05 -9.62 6.77
CA THR A 99 9.35 -10.52 5.64
C THR A 99 8.18 -10.55 4.64
N VAL A 100 8.47 -11.00 3.44
CA VAL A 100 7.42 -11.25 2.43
C VAL A 100 6.38 -12.22 2.96
N LEU A 101 6.81 -13.25 3.71
CA LEU A 101 5.88 -14.21 4.33
C LEU A 101 4.93 -13.53 5.32
N ASP A 102 5.45 -12.62 6.15
CA ASP A 102 4.63 -11.85 7.10
C ASP A 102 3.54 -11.07 6.35
N VAL A 103 3.93 -10.41 5.26
CA VAL A 103 3.02 -9.61 4.44
C VAL A 103 1.94 -10.49 3.78
N VAL A 104 2.34 -11.63 3.22
CA VAL A 104 1.41 -12.60 2.62
C VAL A 104 0.37 -13.07 3.63
N LYS A 105 0.81 -13.43 4.82
CA LYS A 105 -0.09 -13.85 5.90
C LYS A 105 -1.06 -12.73 6.28
N LEU A 106 -0.55 -11.51 6.38
CA LEU A 106 -1.37 -10.35 6.74
C LEU A 106 -2.42 -10.06 5.67
N MET A 107 -2.04 -10.12 4.39
CA MET A 107 -2.97 -9.93 3.28
C MET A 107 -4.07 -10.99 3.27
N LYS A 108 -3.71 -12.25 3.47
CA LYS A 108 -4.68 -13.36 3.51
C LYS A 108 -5.61 -13.24 4.71
N ASN A 109 -5.09 -13.00 5.90
CA ASN A 109 -5.88 -12.94 7.12
C ASN A 109 -6.83 -11.75 7.17
N LYS A 110 -6.41 -10.62 6.62
CA LYS A 110 -7.19 -9.38 6.63
C LYS A 110 -7.89 -9.10 5.30
N ARG A 111 -7.70 -9.97 4.28
CA ARG A 111 -8.26 -9.81 2.93
C ARG A 111 -7.89 -8.46 2.31
N LEU A 112 -6.60 -8.13 2.38
CA LEU A 112 -6.07 -6.87 1.88
C LEU A 112 -5.24 -7.11 0.63
N ARG A 113 -5.22 -6.12 -0.25
CA ARG A 113 -4.39 -6.11 -1.46
C ARG A 113 -3.29 -5.07 -1.42
N ARG A 114 -3.32 -4.18 -0.44
CA ARG A 114 -2.37 -3.08 -0.29
C ARG A 114 -2.07 -2.89 1.18
N ILE A 115 -0.80 -2.76 1.50
CA ILE A 115 -0.36 -2.54 2.87
C ILE A 115 0.72 -1.45 2.84
N PRO A 116 0.48 -0.29 3.45
CA PRO A 116 1.52 0.71 3.63
C PRO A 116 2.63 0.18 4.51
N VAL A 117 3.86 0.49 4.13
CA VAL A 117 5.07 0.11 4.86
C VAL A 117 5.58 1.32 5.60
N ILE A 118 5.79 1.18 6.90
CA ILE A 118 6.24 2.25 7.77
C ILE A 118 7.52 1.85 8.51
N ASP A 119 8.26 2.85 8.96
CA ASP A 119 9.35 2.64 9.90
C ASP A 119 8.82 2.69 11.35
N ARG A 120 9.71 2.56 12.33
CA ARG A 120 9.32 2.54 13.76
C ARG A 120 8.81 3.90 14.25
N ASN A 121 9.04 4.96 13.49
CA ASN A 121 8.54 6.30 13.80
C ASN A 121 7.26 6.64 13.02
N ARG A 122 6.64 5.64 12.35
CA ARG A 122 5.44 5.79 11.53
C ARG A 122 5.63 6.62 10.26
N ASN A 123 6.88 6.85 9.85
CA ASN A 123 7.13 7.45 8.55
C ASN A 123 6.76 6.45 7.45
N LEU A 124 6.04 6.93 6.45
CA LEU A 124 5.73 6.10 5.28
C LEU A 124 7.00 5.92 4.46
N VAL A 125 7.41 4.66 4.26
CA VAL A 125 8.61 4.32 3.50
C VAL A 125 8.33 3.54 2.23
N GLY A 126 7.13 3.00 2.08
CA GLY A 126 6.75 2.25 0.89
C GLY A 126 5.30 1.80 0.92
N LEU A 127 4.94 1.12 -0.15
CA LEU A 127 3.63 0.46 -0.29
C LEU A 127 3.87 -0.91 -0.93
N VAL A 128 3.34 -1.95 -0.34
CA VAL A 128 3.37 -3.29 -0.91
C VAL A 128 1.95 -3.68 -1.35
N THR A 129 1.85 -4.21 -2.56
CA THR A 129 0.58 -4.63 -3.15
C THR A 129 0.63 -6.10 -3.53
N ASN A 130 -0.54 -6.70 -3.75
CA ASN A 130 -0.60 -8.06 -4.30
C ASN A 130 0.09 -8.14 -5.67
N PHE A 131 0.10 -7.05 -6.44
CA PHE A 131 0.82 -6.98 -7.71
C PHE A 131 2.34 -7.10 -7.51
N ASP A 132 2.90 -6.43 -6.51
CA ASP A 132 4.32 -6.55 -6.18
C ASP A 132 4.70 -7.99 -5.85
N LEU A 133 3.82 -8.70 -5.13
CA LEU A 133 4.03 -10.10 -4.78
C LEU A 133 3.92 -10.99 -6.02
N ALA A 134 2.96 -10.74 -6.90
CA ALA A 134 2.80 -11.51 -8.13
C ALA A 134 4.03 -11.41 -9.05
N ILE A 135 4.66 -10.25 -9.12
CA ILE A 135 5.88 -10.04 -9.92
C ILE A 135 7.01 -10.96 -9.47
N ILE A 136 7.13 -11.22 -8.17
CA ILE A 136 8.16 -12.14 -7.64
C ILE A 136 7.69 -13.59 -7.62
N GLY A 137 6.52 -13.89 -8.18
CA GLY A 137 6.00 -15.25 -8.31
C GLY A 137 5.18 -15.74 -7.13
N TRP A 138 4.74 -14.86 -6.25
CA TRP A 138 3.88 -15.23 -5.13
C TRP A 138 2.42 -14.89 -5.43
N ASP A 139 1.55 -15.91 -5.37
CA ASP A 139 0.11 -15.73 -5.53
C ASP A 139 -0.55 -15.64 -4.17
N VAL A 140 -1.27 -14.55 -3.92
CA VAL A 140 -2.00 -14.29 -2.67
C VAL A 140 -3.51 -14.43 -2.81
N ASP A 141 -3.98 -14.65 -4.02
CA ASP A 141 -5.40 -14.91 -4.29
C ASP A 141 -5.70 -16.41 -4.05
#